data_9e35654ff8fbcb92854645f2bacd115a
#
_entry.id   9e35654ff8fbcb92854645f2bacd115a
#
_cell.length_a   1.000
_cell.length_b   1.000
_cell.length_c   1.000
_cell.angle_alpha   90.00
_cell.angle_beta   90.00
_cell.angle_gamma   90.00
#
_symmetry.space_group_name_H-M   'P 1'
#
loop_
_entity.id
_entity.type
_entity.pdbx_description
1 polymer ?
#
loop_
_entity_poly.entity_id
_entity_poly.type
_entity_poly.pdbx_seq_one_letter_code
_entity_poly.pdbx_strand_id
1 'polypeptide(L)'
;AEHKLNRDRNPVLLSEEELQRGDISMELASRMMNRTYYETEKIRRVLQTIFHMVNKGHQVFVVGTILEDNSVKGGTGWAVELAKLFNRPLHVYDQHRRHWFTWKDSSWQEDEPRICYNTFVGSGTRYLSDDGIVAIDKLFADSFSK
;
A
#
# COMPACT_ATOMS: atom_id res chain seq x y z
N ALA A 1 6.65 -15.36 -0.27
CA ALA A 1 5.82 -16.36 0.40
C ALA A 1 4.42 -16.39 -0.21
N GLU A 2 3.89 -17.57 -0.40
CA GLU A 2 2.54 -17.74 -0.93
C GLU A 2 1.50 -17.46 0.16
N HIS A 3 0.62 -16.51 -0.09
CA HIS A 3 -0.49 -16.22 0.80
C HIS A 3 -1.71 -17.06 0.40
N LYS A 4 -2.50 -17.51 1.39
CA LYS A 4 -3.70 -18.34 1.14
C LYS A 4 -4.66 -17.74 0.11
N LEU A 5 -4.80 -16.43 0.09
CA LEU A 5 -5.67 -15.70 -0.84
C LEU A 5 -5.17 -15.70 -2.28
N ASN A 6 -3.91 -16.09 -2.50
CA ASN A 6 -3.31 -16.09 -3.83
C ASN A 6 -3.42 -17.44 -4.56
N ARG A 7 -3.92 -18.50 -3.88
CA ARG A 7 -3.91 -19.87 -4.41
C ARG A 7 -4.55 -20.01 -5.79
N ASP A 8 -5.63 -19.30 -6.03
CA ASP A 8 -6.42 -19.42 -7.26
C ASP A 8 -6.17 -18.30 -8.25
N ARG A 9 -5.09 -17.52 -8.07
CA ARG A 9 -4.84 -16.28 -8.82
C ARG A 9 -3.52 -16.27 -9.59
N ASN A 10 -2.89 -17.43 -9.79
CA ASN A 10 -1.60 -17.53 -10.48
C ASN A 10 -0.57 -16.53 -9.95
N PRO A 11 -0.22 -16.56 -8.66
CA PRO A 11 0.71 -15.59 -8.10
C PRO A 11 2.09 -15.77 -8.70
N VAL A 12 2.81 -14.65 -8.84
CA VAL A 12 4.23 -14.66 -9.17
C VAL A 12 5.00 -14.92 -7.89
N LEU A 13 5.70 -16.05 -7.81
CA LEU A 13 6.53 -16.39 -6.67
C LEU A 13 7.92 -15.76 -6.85
N LEU A 14 8.36 -15.00 -5.85
CA LEU A 14 9.66 -14.35 -5.86
C LEU A 14 10.72 -15.28 -5.29
N SER A 15 11.90 -15.32 -5.93
CA SER A 15 13.05 -16.01 -5.40
C SER A 15 13.62 -15.29 -4.17
N GLU A 16 14.44 -15.96 -3.37
CA GLU A 16 15.11 -15.35 -2.22
C GLU A 16 15.94 -14.13 -2.63
N GLU A 17 16.64 -14.22 -3.73
CA GLU A 17 17.43 -13.09 -4.27
C GLU A 17 16.53 -11.92 -4.66
N GLU A 18 15.41 -12.18 -5.33
CA GLU A 18 14.45 -11.14 -5.69
C GLU A 18 13.86 -10.46 -4.45
N LEU A 19 13.52 -11.23 -3.42
CA LEU A 19 13.01 -10.69 -2.16
C LEU A 19 14.03 -9.75 -1.51
N GLN A 20 15.30 -10.12 -1.50
CA GLN A 20 16.37 -9.35 -0.87
C GLN A 20 16.64 -8.00 -1.57
N ARG A 21 16.26 -7.84 -2.83
CA ARG A 21 16.44 -6.58 -3.55
C ARG A 21 15.73 -5.41 -2.90
N GLY A 22 14.68 -5.66 -2.14
CA GLY A 22 13.93 -4.63 -1.46
C GLY A 22 14.49 -4.20 -0.10
N ASP A 23 15.49 -4.89 0.43
CA ASP A 23 15.94 -4.69 1.81
C ASP A 23 16.41 -3.26 2.10
N ILE A 24 17.17 -2.64 1.19
CA ILE A 24 17.68 -1.28 1.39
C ILE A 24 16.51 -0.28 1.51
N SER A 25 15.55 -0.37 0.59
CA SER A 25 14.37 0.51 0.61
C SER A 25 13.52 0.29 1.86
N MET A 26 13.36 -0.97 2.29
CA MET A 26 12.61 -1.30 3.49
C MET A 26 13.31 -0.79 4.75
N GLU A 27 14.63 -0.84 4.81
CA GLU A 27 15.39 -0.25 5.92
C GLU A 27 15.24 1.26 5.98
N LEU A 28 15.25 1.94 4.84
CA LEU A 28 14.99 3.38 4.80
C LEU A 28 13.57 3.70 5.27
N ALA A 29 12.58 2.96 4.81
CA ALA A 29 11.20 3.15 5.24
C ALA A 29 11.04 2.90 6.75
N SER A 30 11.73 1.90 7.29
CA SER A 30 11.69 1.61 8.73
C SER A 30 12.19 2.78 9.57
N ARG A 31 13.25 3.44 9.12
CA ARG A 31 13.80 4.61 9.79
C ARG A 31 12.85 5.81 9.71
N MET A 32 12.25 6.03 8.55
CA MET A 32 11.29 7.12 8.34
C MET A 32 10.05 6.97 9.23
N MET A 33 9.60 5.73 9.44
CA MET A 33 8.43 5.44 10.27
C MET A 33 8.78 5.21 11.74
N ASN A 34 10.05 5.10 12.08
CA ASN A 34 10.51 4.66 13.41
C ASN A 34 9.89 3.30 13.79
N ARG A 35 9.91 2.36 12.85
CA ARG A 35 9.41 0.99 13.05
C ARG A 35 10.48 -0.01 12.69
N THR A 36 10.48 -1.15 13.37
CA THR A 36 11.39 -2.26 13.06
C THR A 36 11.01 -2.88 11.73
N TYR A 37 11.97 -3.03 10.83
CA TYR A 37 11.74 -3.60 9.50
C TYR A 37 11.17 -5.01 9.60
N TYR A 38 11.74 -5.84 10.45
CA TYR A 38 11.20 -7.18 10.66
C TYR A 38 11.56 -7.71 12.04
N GLU A 39 10.62 -8.44 12.63
CA GLU A 39 10.83 -9.15 13.88
C GLU A 39 11.09 -10.64 13.64
N THR A 40 10.55 -11.20 12.55
CA THR A 40 10.68 -12.59 12.15
C THR A 40 10.92 -12.68 10.64
N GLU A 41 11.48 -13.81 10.18
CA GLU A 41 11.65 -14.06 8.75
C GLU A 41 10.33 -14.04 7.97
N LYS A 42 9.26 -14.52 8.58
CA LYS A 42 7.93 -14.49 7.96
C LYS A 42 7.47 -13.04 7.68
N ILE A 43 7.62 -12.18 8.66
CA ILE A 43 7.25 -10.74 8.51
C ILE A 43 8.17 -10.09 7.49
N ARG A 44 9.47 -10.36 7.53
CA ARG A 44 10.43 -9.85 6.58
C ARG A 44 10.03 -10.17 5.14
N ARG A 45 9.66 -11.42 4.86
CA ARG A 45 9.24 -11.86 3.53
C ARG A 45 7.96 -11.15 3.06
N VAL A 46 7.01 -10.95 3.96
CA VAL A 46 5.80 -10.18 3.64
C VAL A 46 6.15 -8.74 3.26
N LEU A 47 7.02 -8.10 4.03
CA LEU A 47 7.42 -6.71 3.77
C LEU A 47 8.25 -6.59 2.49
N GLN A 48 9.14 -7.54 2.22
CA GLN A 48 9.87 -7.59 0.95
C GLN A 48 8.93 -7.74 -0.25
N THR A 49 7.86 -8.49 -0.09
CA THR A 49 6.82 -8.61 -1.14
C THR A 49 6.12 -7.27 -1.39
N ILE A 50 5.84 -6.52 -0.34
CA ILE A 50 5.25 -5.17 -0.46
C ILE A 50 6.16 -4.27 -1.29
N PHE A 51 7.47 -4.33 -1.09
CA PHE A 51 8.42 -3.58 -1.92
C PHE A 51 8.21 -3.87 -3.41
N HIS A 52 8.14 -5.15 -3.79
CA HIS A 52 7.95 -5.52 -5.20
C HIS A 52 6.60 -5.07 -5.75
N MET A 53 5.55 -5.13 -4.95
CA MET A 53 4.24 -4.63 -5.35
C MET A 53 4.29 -3.14 -5.69
N VAL A 54 4.85 -2.34 -4.81
CA VAL A 54 4.95 -0.89 -5.00
C VAL A 54 5.93 -0.54 -6.12
N ASN A 55 7.02 -1.28 -6.24
CA ASN A 55 8.00 -1.03 -7.29
C ASN A 55 7.44 -1.29 -8.70
N LYS A 56 6.61 -2.31 -8.86
CA LYS A 56 6.01 -2.69 -10.15
C LYS A 56 4.70 -1.97 -10.44
N GLY A 57 3.91 -1.66 -9.43
CA GLY A 57 2.68 -0.90 -9.58
C GLY A 57 2.97 0.60 -9.52
N HIS A 58 2.45 1.36 -10.47
CA HIS A 58 2.75 2.79 -10.52
C HIS A 58 1.90 3.59 -9.53
N GLN A 59 0.59 3.43 -9.59
CA GLN A 59 -0.35 4.14 -8.72
C GLN A 59 -0.70 3.27 -7.52
N VAL A 60 -0.67 3.84 -6.32
CA VAL A 60 -0.85 3.08 -5.07
C VAL A 60 -2.10 3.55 -4.34
N PHE A 61 -2.99 2.60 -4.06
CA PHE A 61 -4.21 2.82 -3.30
C PHE A 61 -4.16 2.01 -2.01
N VAL A 62 -4.45 2.66 -0.90
CA VAL A 62 -4.41 2.05 0.43
C VAL A 62 -5.71 2.33 1.16
N VAL A 63 -6.20 1.34 1.88
CA VAL A 63 -7.31 1.51 2.83
C VAL A 63 -6.78 1.27 4.23
N GLY A 64 -6.87 2.28 5.09
CA GLY A 64 -6.31 2.20 6.44
C GLY A 64 -6.65 3.40 7.29
N THR A 65 -5.77 3.73 8.21
CA THR A 65 -5.94 4.88 9.11
C THR A 65 -4.68 5.73 9.09
N ILE A 66 -4.83 7.00 8.74
CA ILE A 66 -3.72 7.97 8.76
C ILE A 66 -3.49 8.40 10.21
N LEU A 67 -2.24 8.30 10.66
CA LEU A 67 -1.83 8.67 12.01
C LEU A 67 -1.38 10.16 12.06
N GLU A 68 -1.18 10.66 13.26
CA GLU A 68 -0.79 12.08 13.48
C GLU A 68 0.54 12.44 12.82
N ASP A 69 1.45 11.49 12.67
CA ASP A 69 2.74 11.68 12.01
C ASP A 69 2.67 11.56 10.47
N ASN A 70 1.47 11.48 9.90
CA ASN A 70 1.21 11.30 8.47
C ASN A 70 1.56 9.91 7.92
N SER A 71 1.94 8.97 8.78
CA SER A 71 2.08 7.57 8.38
C SER A 71 0.73 6.86 8.44
N VAL A 72 0.67 5.63 7.96
CA VAL A 72 -0.54 4.81 8.01
C VAL A 72 -0.32 3.62 8.95
N LYS A 73 -1.31 3.35 9.77
CA LYS A 73 -1.26 2.30 10.79
C LYS A 73 -1.10 0.91 10.16
N GLY A 74 -0.29 0.06 10.79
CA GLY A 74 -0.18 -1.36 10.43
C GLY A 74 0.72 -1.63 9.23
N GLY A 75 0.58 -2.84 8.67
CA GLY A 75 1.41 -3.30 7.55
C GLY A 75 1.26 -2.47 6.28
N THR A 76 0.08 -1.91 6.03
CA THR A 76 -0.16 -1.05 4.87
C THR A 76 0.67 0.24 4.92
N GLY A 77 1.10 0.65 6.11
CA GLY A 77 1.98 1.81 6.28
C GLY A 77 3.31 1.67 5.54
N TRP A 78 3.80 0.45 5.39
CA TRP A 78 5.03 0.18 4.64
C TRP A 78 4.84 0.50 3.15
N ALA A 79 3.72 0.10 2.56
CA ALA A 79 3.41 0.44 1.16
C ALA A 79 3.31 1.95 0.97
N VAL A 80 2.71 2.65 1.94
CA VAL A 80 2.58 4.11 1.92
C VAL A 80 3.96 4.79 1.92
N GLU A 81 4.86 4.39 2.83
CA GLU A 81 6.19 5.00 2.89
C GLU A 81 7.04 4.69 1.66
N LEU A 82 6.92 3.50 1.11
CA LEU A 82 7.59 3.16 -0.15
C LEU A 82 7.06 4.00 -1.31
N ALA A 83 5.74 4.19 -1.39
CA ALA A 83 5.15 5.03 -2.43
C ALA A 83 5.65 6.48 -2.34
N LYS A 84 5.77 7.02 -1.12
CA LYS A 84 6.38 8.34 -0.89
C LYS A 84 7.83 8.37 -1.34
N LEU A 85 8.61 7.37 -0.94
CA LEU A 85 10.04 7.26 -1.27
C LEU A 85 10.26 7.20 -2.78
N PHE A 86 9.42 6.45 -3.49
CA PHE A 86 9.51 6.28 -4.94
C PHE A 86 8.74 7.33 -5.73
N ASN A 87 8.15 8.30 -5.04
CA ASN A 87 7.37 9.38 -5.64
C ASN A 87 6.24 8.84 -6.55
N ARG A 88 5.56 7.81 -6.08
CA ARG A 88 4.40 7.24 -6.78
C ARG A 88 3.13 8.00 -6.45
N PRO A 89 2.18 8.13 -7.39
CA PRO A 89 0.84 8.61 -7.05
C PRO A 89 0.25 7.74 -5.94
N LEU A 90 -0.11 8.36 -4.82
CA LEU A 90 -0.49 7.67 -3.59
C LEU A 90 -1.79 8.21 -3.04
N HIS A 91 -2.74 7.31 -2.83
CA HIS A 91 -4.06 7.62 -2.31
C HIS A 91 -4.41 6.70 -1.16
N VAL A 92 -4.90 7.27 -0.08
CA VAL A 92 -5.34 6.51 1.10
C VAL A 92 -6.78 6.84 1.42
N TYR A 93 -7.61 5.81 1.54
CA TYR A 93 -8.92 5.93 2.16
C TYR A 93 -8.76 5.74 3.67
N ASP A 94 -8.99 6.82 4.42
CA ASP A 94 -8.95 6.80 5.87
C ASP A 94 -10.30 6.36 6.40
N GLN A 95 -10.37 5.15 6.98
CA GLN A 95 -11.61 4.57 7.48
C GLN A 95 -12.20 5.32 8.68
N HIS A 96 -11.37 6.02 9.44
CA HIS A 96 -11.82 6.83 10.56
C HIS A 96 -12.47 8.12 10.09
N ARG A 97 -11.84 8.81 9.12
CA ARG A 97 -12.36 10.07 8.55
C ARG A 97 -13.39 9.82 7.44
N ARG A 98 -13.48 8.58 6.93
CA ARG A 98 -14.40 8.16 5.87
C ARG A 98 -14.23 8.96 4.59
N HIS A 99 -12.98 9.22 4.20
CA HIS A 99 -12.66 9.99 3.01
C HIS A 99 -11.34 9.55 2.40
N TRP A 100 -11.20 9.78 1.09
CA TRP A 100 -9.94 9.58 0.39
C TRP A 100 -9.04 10.79 0.57
N PHE A 101 -7.74 10.51 0.68
CA PHE A 101 -6.68 11.51 0.72
C PHE A 101 -5.61 11.16 -0.29
N THR A 102 -5.07 12.17 -0.97
CA THR A 102 -3.94 12.04 -1.87
C THR A 102 -2.72 12.68 -1.24
N TRP A 103 -1.59 12.00 -1.30
CA TRP A 103 -0.32 12.56 -0.84
C TRP A 103 0.21 13.52 -1.89
N LYS A 104 0.32 14.79 -1.53
CA LYS A 104 0.79 15.84 -2.44
C LYS A 104 1.45 16.96 -1.65
N ASP A 105 2.60 17.43 -2.13
CA ASP A 105 3.35 18.51 -1.47
C ASP A 105 3.60 18.23 0.02
N SER A 106 4.01 16.99 0.33
CA SER A 106 4.33 16.52 1.68
C SER A 106 3.16 16.59 2.67
N SER A 107 1.93 16.54 2.18
CA SER A 107 0.74 16.52 3.03
C SER A 107 -0.37 15.67 2.44
N TRP A 108 -1.29 15.25 3.30
CA TRP A 108 -2.52 14.58 2.87
C TRP A 108 -3.57 15.62 2.53
N GLN A 109 -4.11 15.54 1.31
CA GLN A 109 -5.15 16.44 0.82
C GLN A 109 -6.38 15.62 0.45
N GLU A 110 -7.56 16.08 0.86
CA GLU A 110 -8.82 15.44 0.49
C GLU A 110 -8.96 15.39 -1.03
N ASP A 111 -9.37 14.23 -1.56
CA ASP A 111 -9.48 14.02 -2.99
C ASP A 111 -10.50 12.93 -3.28
N GLU A 112 -10.93 12.83 -4.53
CA GLU A 112 -11.68 11.69 -5.06
C GLU A 112 -10.85 11.06 -6.18
N PRO A 113 -9.90 10.18 -5.83
CA PRO A 113 -8.96 9.65 -6.81
C PRO A 113 -9.64 8.70 -7.79
N ARG A 114 -8.99 8.51 -8.95
CA ARG A 114 -9.37 7.51 -9.93
C ARG A 114 -8.15 6.70 -10.34
N ILE A 115 -8.39 5.48 -10.78
CA ILE A 115 -7.33 4.65 -11.36
C ILE A 115 -7.03 5.20 -12.75
N CYS A 116 -5.85 5.81 -12.90
CA CYS A 116 -5.46 6.54 -14.10
C CYS A 116 -4.30 5.88 -14.86
N TYR A 117 -3.70 4.83 -14.30
CA TYR A 117 -2.53 4.17 -14.88
C TYR A 117 -2.85 2.71 -15.18
N ASN A 118 -2.12 2.14 -16.14
CA ASN A 118 -2.29 0.73 -16.53
C ASN A 118 -1.85 -0.23 -15.42
N THR A 119 -0.93 0.21 -14.54
CA THR A 119 -0.49 -0.57 -13.40
C THR A 119 -0.81 0.16 -12.11
N PHE A 120 -1.44 -0.52 -11.19
CA PHE A 120 -1.75 0.02 -9.87
C PHE A 120 -1.70 -1.08 -8.82
N VAL A 121 -1.55 -0.67 -7.58
CA VAL A 121 -1.42 -1.57 -6.42
C VAL A 121 -2.46 -1.19 -5.39
N GLY A 122 -3.13 -2.19 -4.85
CA GLY A 122 -4.00 -2.03 -3.70
C GLY A 122 -3.37 -2.68 -2.47
N SER A 123 -3.44 -2.01 -1.34
CA SER A 123 -3.07 -2.56 -0.04
C SER A 123 -4.10 -2.09 0.98
N GLY A 124 -4.46 -2.96 1.91
CA GLY A 124 -5.50 -2.62 2.87
C GLY A 124 -5.33 -3.31 4.21
N THR A 125 -5.94 -2.71 5.21
CA THR A 125 -6.04 -3.29 6.54
C THR A 125 -6.87 -4.59 6.50
N ARG A 126 -6.53 -5.54 7.37
CA ARG A 126 -7.37 -6.72 7.59
C ARG A 126 -8.72 -6.38 8.25
N TYR A 127 -8.85 -5.18 8.79
CA TYR A 127 -10.06 -4.68 9.47
C TYR A 127 -10.85 -3.74 8.57
N LEU A 128 -11.12 -4.18 7.34
CA LEU A 128 -11.83 -3.40 6.35
C LEU A 128 -13.26 -3.10 6.81
N SER A 129 -13.60 -1.82 6.89
CA SER A 129 -14.95 -1.38 7.27
C SER A 129 -15.93 -1.45 6.10
N ASP A 130 -17.23 -1.40 6.40
CA ASP A 130 -18.25 -1.33 5.36
C ASP A 130 -18.07 -0.09 4.48
N ASP A 131 -17.73 1.05 5.07
CA ASP A 131 -17.41 2.28 4.33
C ASP A 131 -16.17 2.09 3.43
N GLY A 132 -15.18 1.35 3.90
CA GLY A 132 -14.00 1.01 3.10
C GLY A 132 -14.35 0.17 1.88
N ILE A 133 -15.23 -0.81 2.04
CA ILE A 133 -15.71 -1.64 0.93
C ILE A 133 -16.44 -0.78 -0.10
N VAL A 134 -17.35 0.08 0.35
CA VAL A 134 -18.10 0.99 -0.54
C VAL A 134 -17.14 1.93 -1.27
N ALA A 135 -16.12 2.44 -0.59
CA ALA A 135 -15.13 3.32 -1.20
C ALA A 135 -14.34 2.61 -2.31
N ILE A 136 -13.95 1.35 -2.10
CA ILE A 136 -13.26 0.54 -3.11
C ILE A 136 -14.18 0.31 -4.32
N ASP A 137 -15.41 -0.10 -4.09
CA ASP A 137 -16.38 -0.33 -5.16
C ASP A 137 -16.60 0.94 -5.98
N LYS A 138 -16.73 2.08 -5.31
CA LYS A 138 -16.91 3.37 -5.98
C LYS A 138 -15.67 3.75 -6.80
N LEU A 139 -14.48 3.52 -6.26
CA LEU A 139 -13.23 3.78 -6.99
C LEU A 139 -13.19 3.04 -8.32
N PHE A 140 -13.51 1.75 -8.31
CA PHE A 140 -13.54 0.94 -9.54
C PHE A 140 -14.66 1.38 -10.47
N ALA A 141 -15.86 1.64 -9.95
CA ALA A 141 -16.99 2.09 -10.77
C ALA A 141 -16.68 3.42 -11.45
N ASP A 142 -16.17 4.40 -10.72
CA ASP A 142 -15.84 5.73 -11.25
C ASP A 142 -14.66 5.70 -12.23
N SER A 143 -13.72 4.78 -12.04
CA SER A 143 -12.53 4.68 -12.88
C SER A 143 -12.80 3.99 -14.22
N PHE A 144 -13.71 3.02 -14.25
CA PHE A 144 -13.97 2.17 -15.42
C PHE A 144 -15.38 2.32 -16.02
N SER A 145 -16.19 3.22 -15.48
CA SER A 145 -17.49 3.54 -16.09
C SER A 145 -17.29 4.34 -17.38
N LYS A 146 -18.12 4.04 -18.34
CA LYS A 146 -18.13 4.79 -19.60
C LYS A 146 -18.96 6.04 -19.50
#